data_5c56a7fa8e6d2837f88ae51e67886840
#
_entry.id   5c56a7fa8e6d2837f88ae51e67886840
#
_cell.length_a   1.000
_cell.length_b   1.000
_cell.length_c   1.000
_cell.angle_alpha   90.00
_cell.angle_beta   90.00
_cell.angle_gamma   90.00
#
_symmetry.space_group_name_H-M   'P 1'
#
loop_
_entity.id
_entity.type
_entity.pdbx_description
1 polymer ?
#
loop_
_entity_poly.entity_id
_entity_poly.type
_entity_poly.pdbx_seq_one_letter_code
_entity_poly.pdbx_strand_id
1 'polypeptide(L)'
;MNKRILLILVFLLFACSAFLLIPETIKRVEDTHTLPLSQADSNPVTECSHPSHNRETQLCERCGRKVCHEYSDGICRCGKKMTYTTDYFDPNLWNDCEEQGTIETLEYTTKDMHGDLHVKHMEVYLPYGYSSQTQYNVLVLMHGTGGDEHYWFKERGYVYPWGDSPWKKFSNVLDNMISQKICPPTIVVSPTYYLNDEAREESNSFEDDVQQIRFEVIKDILPAITERYSTYASGSDYSSLCASRDHFGFLGASYGGMLCCNAILTYDIDVFSWIAAVSGLYADVPEMNRIWDELGFENLTIHSLYTAAGDNDMMREDTEDSYAALVGFSTKVFERNSVYIQIKDAQHEERVWDNAVYDCFQYFFGGV
;
A
#
# COMPACT_ATOMS: atom_id res chain seq x y z
N MET A 1 1.08 11.79 33.85
CA MET A 1 0.31 11.36 32.68
C MET A 1 1.32 10.71 31.74
N ASN A 2 1.13 9.47 31.37
CA ASN A 2 2.16 8.65 30.70
C ASN A 2 2.34 9.16 29.27
N LYS A 3 3.58 9.35 28.78
CA LYS A 3 3.88 9.84 27.42
C LYS A 3 3.17 9.01 26.31
N ARG A 4 2.88 7.73 26.58
CA ARG A 4 2.11 6.85 25.68
C ARG A 4 0.63 7.26 25.55
N ILE A 5 0.04 7.78 26.60
CA ILE A 5 -1.37 8.25 26.58
C ILE A 5 -1.47 9.59 25.84
N LEU A 6 -0.42 10.41 25.90
CA LEU A 6 -0.39 11.68 25.17
C LEU A 6 -0.23 11.46 23.65
N LEU A 7 0.53 10.46 23.22
CA LEU A 7 0.64 10.09 21.80
C LEU A 7 -0.70 9.60 21.23
N ILE A 8 -1.43 8.77 21.97
CA ILE A 8 -2.75 8.26 21.57
C ILE A 8 -3.79 9.40 21.49
N LEU A 9 -3.73 10.37 22.40
CA LEU A 9 -4.61 11.54 22.38
C LEU A 9 -4.27 12.51 21.23
N VAL A 10 -3.02 12.62 20.85
CA VAL A 10 -2.60 13.41 19.67
C VAL A 10 -3.08 12.74 18.38
N PHE A 11 -3.00 11.41 18.26
CA PHE A 11 -3.55 10.68 17.11
C PHE A 11 -5.07 10.84 16.97
N LEU A 12 -5.82 10.77 18.08
CA LEU A 12 -7.28 10.93 18.07
C LEU A 12 -7.74 12.37 17.79
N LEU A 13 -6.92 13.37 18.14
CA LEU A 13 -7.24 14.79 17.86
C LEU A 13 -6.92 15.18 16.40
N PHE A 14 -5.94 14.55 15.76
CA PHE A 14 -5.62 14.79 14.35
C PHE A 14 -6.61 14.11 13.39
N ALA A 15 -7.13 12.94 13.72
CA ALA A 15 -8.15 12.26 12.91
C ALA A 15 -9.47 13.04 12.79
N CYS A 16 -9.81 13.89 13.77
CA CYS A 16 -11.05 14.69 13.74
C CYS A 16 -10.90 16.08 13.09
N SER A 17 -9.70 16.59 12.83
CA SER A 17 -9.50 17.95 12.32
C SER A 17 -9.15 18.04 10.84
N ALA A 18 -8.88 16.92 10.16
CA ALA A 18 -8.51 16.88 8.74
C ALA A 18 -9.70 17.10 7.76
N PHE A 19 -10.92 17.26 8.26
CA PHE A 19 -12.13 17.39 7.42
C PHE A 19 -12.49 18.81 7.00
N LEU A 20 -11.71 19.84 7.31
CA LEU A 20 -12.06 21.22 6.93
C LEU A 20 -10.84 21.97 6.39
N LEU A 21 -10.92 22.32 5.11
CA LEU A 21 -10.10 23.25 4.34
C LEU A 21 -8.97 22.64 3.49
N ILE A 22 -9.35 22.25 2.26
CA ILE A 22 -8.40 22.12 1.14
C ILE A 22 -8.36 23.49 0.42
N PRO A 23 -7.20 24.15 0.32
CA PRO A 23 -7.06 25.31 -0.57
C PRO A 23 -6.99 24.83 -2.03
N GLU A 24 -7.88 25.36 -2.87
CA GLU A 24 -7.72 25.29 -4.33
C GLU A 24 -6.40 25.91 -4.73
N THR A 25 -5.57 25.14 -5.37
CA THR A 25 -4.53 25.46 -6.36
C THR A 25 -3.27 24.62 -6.19
N ILE A 26 -3.21 23.48 -6.87
CA ILE A 26 -1.94 22.93 -7.34
C ILE A 26 -2.04 22.83 -8.86
N LYS A 27 -1.43 23.80 -9.55
CA LYS A 27 -1.25 23.76 -11.00
C LYS A 27 -0.20 22.70 -11.34
N ARG A 28 -0.57 21.72 -12.15
CA ARG A 28 0.34 20.82 -12.84
C ARG A 28 1.35 21.63 -13.67
N VAL A 29 2.59 21.16 -13.70
CA VAL A 29 3.55 21.51 -14.76
C VAL A 29 2.98 20.92 -16.04
N GLU A 30 2.63 21.82 -16.98
CA GLU A 30 2.04 21.48 -18.26
C GLU A 30 3.03 20.69 -19.12
N ASP A 31 2.69 19.43 -19.41
CA ASP A 31 3.00 18.84 -20.71
C ASP A 31 1.67 18.62 -21.44
N THR A 32 1.50 19.36 -22.51
CA THR A 32 0.27 19.52 -23.27
C THR A 32 -0.02 18.29 -24.12
N HIS A 33 -1.02 17.49 -23.75
CA HIS A 33 -1.82 16.73 -24.70
C HIS A 33 -3.30 16.81 -24.29
N THR A 34 -4.00 17.74 -24.90
CA THR A 34 -5.45 17.87 -24.82
C THR A 34 -6.11 16.89 -25.77
N LEU A 35 -6.92 15.97 -25.22
CA LEU A 35 -7.96 15.26 -25.96
C LEU A 35 -9.33 15.82 -25.56
N PRO A 36 -10.31 15.91 -26.49
CA PRO A 36 -11.56 16.61 -26.25
C PRO A 36 -12.54 15.82 -25.38
N LEU A 37 -13.11 16.50 -24.39
CA LEU A 37 -14.20 16.02 -23.53
C LEU A 37 -15.46 15.77 -24.34
N SER A 38 -15.98 14.56 -24.33
CA SER A 38 -17.34 14.26 -24.77
C SER A 38 -18.32 14.56 -23.62
N GLN A 39 -19.38 15.31 -23.93
CA GLN A 39 -20.43 15.69 -23.01
C GLN A 39 -21.15 14.44 -22.45
N ALA A 40 -21.17 14.29 -21.14
CA ALA A 40 -22.00 13.29 -20.46
C ALA A 40 -23.40 13.86 -20.25
N ASP A 41 -24.41 13.14 -20.71
CA ASP A 41 -25.81 13.44 -20.54
C ASP A 41 -26.23 13.38 -19.06
N SER A 42 -26.69 14.51 -18.52
CA SER A 42 -27.24 14.60 -17.16
C SER A 42 -28.73 14.25 -17.17
N ASN A 43 -29.08 12.98 -17.05
CA ASN A 43 -30.44 12.56 -16.72
C ASN A 43 -30.50 12.18 -15.23
N PRO A 44 -31.56 12.63 -14.50
CA PRO A 44 -31.75 12.26 -13.10
C PRO A 44 -32.02 10.76 -13.00
N VAL A 45 -31.12 10.05 -12.34
CA VAL A 45 -31.22 8.59 -12.15
C VAL A 45 -32.32 8.33 -11.12
N THR A 46 -33.45 7.79 -11.59
CA THR A 46 -34.47 7.20 -10.73
C THR A 46 -33.86 6.10 -9.85
N GLU A 47 -34.24 6.07 -8.56
CA GLU A 47 -33.82 5.04 -7.63
C GLU A 47 -33.95 3.64 -8.23
N CYS A 48 -32.80 2.92 -8.30
CA CYS A 48 -32.74 1.56 -8.79
C CYS A 48 -32.66 0.60 -7.61
N SER A 49 -33.60 -0.35 -7.53
CA SER A 49 -33.62 -1.38 -6.49
C SER A 49 -32.55 -2.49 -6.68
N HIS A 50 -31.70 -2.35 -7.68
CA HIS A 50 -30.63 -3.30 -8.03
C HIS A 50 -31.09 -4.77 -8.05
N PRO A 51 -32.12 -5.13 -8.88
CA PRO A 51 -32.71 -6.48 -8.84
C PRO A 51 -31.78 -7.57 -9.34
N SER A 52 -30.79 -7.24 -10.15
CA SER A 52 -29.75 -8.16 -10.65
C SER A 52 -28.43 -7.44 -10.82
N HIS A 53 -27.35 -8.17 -10.67
CA HIS A 53 -25.99 -7.65 -10.88
C HIS A 53 -25.10 -8.72 -11.51
N ASN A 54 -24.15 -8.25 -12.29
CA ASN A 54 -23.10 -9.10 -12.81
C ASN A 54 -22.16 -9.51 -11.66
N ARG A 55 -21.98 -10.82 -11.46
CA ARG A 55 -21.18 -11.35 -10.33
C ARG A 55 -19.69 -11.06 -10.45
N GLU A 56 -19.18 -10.87 -11.67
CA GLU A 56 -17.77 -10.58 -11.91
C GLU A 56 -17.44 -9.08 -11.72
N THR A 57 -18.32 -8.21 -12.22
CA THR A 57 -18.10 -6.75 -12.16
C THR A 57 -18.79 -6.08 -10.99
N GLN A 58 -19.69 -6.78 -10.30
CA GLN A 58 -20.55 -6.25 -9.24
C GLN A 58 -21.42 -5.05 -9.68
N LEU A 59 -21.60 -4.86 -10.97
CA LEU A 59 -22.42 -3.77 -11.49
C LEU A 59 -23.86 -4.23 -11.64
N CYS A 60 -24.81 -3.36 -11.26
CA CYS A 60 -26.23 -3.60 -11.53
C CYS A 60 -26.46 -3.63 -13.04
N GLU A 61 -27.05 -4.68 -13.54
CA GLU A 61 -27.34 -4.86 -14.98
C GLU A 61 -28.32 -3.82 -15.52
N ARG A 62 -29.08 -3.17 -14.63
CA ARG A 62 -30.09 -2.17 -15.00
C ARG A 62 -29.58 -0.75 -15.05
N CYS A 63 -28.75 -0.32 -14.06
CA CYS A 63 -28.32 1.07 -13.92
C CYS A 63 -26.80 1.25 -13.98
N GLY A 64 -26.02 0.16 -14.09
CA GLY A 64 -24.57 0.21 -14.13
C GLY A 64 -23.88 0.60 -12.82
N ARG A 65 -24.63 0.90 -11.75
CA ARG A 65 -24.03 1.22 -10.46
C ARG A 65 -23.53 -0.04 -9.77
N LYS A 66 -22.46 0.10 -9.01
CA LYS A 66 -21.92 -0.96 -8.18
C LYS A 66 -22.95 -1.39 -7.15
N VAL A 67 -23.16 -2.70 -7.01
CA VAL A 67 -24.06 -3.28 -6.01
C VAL A 67 -23.23 -3.66 -4.81
N CYS A 68 -23.46 -3.00 -3.69
CA CYS A 68 -22.81 -3.31 -2.43
C CYS A 68 -23.41 -4.54 -1.78
N HIS A 69 -22.54 -5.38 -1.21
CA HIS A 69 -23.00 -6.30 -0.20
C HIS A 69 -23.20 -5.50 1.11
N GLU A 70 -24.43 -5.55 1.66
CA GLU A 70 -24.68 -5.02 3.00
C GLU A 70 -24.20 -6.08 4.01
N TYR A 71 -23.12 -5.80 4.70
CA TYR A 71 -22.59 -6.66 5.75
C TYR A 71 -23.19 -6.30 7.10
N SER A 72 -23.61 -7.31 7.84
CA SER A 72 -23.94 -7.24 9.26
C SER A 72 -23.09 -8.27 9.97
N ASP A 73 -22.30 -7.83 10.95
CA ASP A 73 -21.34 -8.68 11.65
C ASP A 73 -20.36 -9.42 10.71
N GLY A 74 -19.89 -8.73 9.69
CA GLY A 74 -18.96 -9.28 8.70
C GLY A 74 -19.54 -10.34 7.76
N ILE A 75 -20.88 -10.54 7.75
CA ILE A 75 -21.56 -11.49 6.88
C ILE A 75 -22.64 -10.77 6.08
N CYS A 76 -22.55 -10.86 4.75
CA CYS A 76 -23.61 -10.39 3.86
C CYS A 76 -24.83 -11.31 3.93
N ARG A 77 -26.01 -10.77 3.63
CA ARG A 77 -27.26 -11.57 3.48
C ARG A 77 -27.12 -12.72 2.50
N CYS A 78 -26.20 -12.66 1.53
CA CYS A 78 -25.90 -13.76 0.62
C CYS A 78 -24.98 -14.84 1.22
N GLY A 79 -24.57 -14.69 2.49
CA GLY A 79 -23.66 -15.61 3.19
C GLY A 79 -22.18 -15.36 2.93
N LYS A 80 -21.82 -14.36 2.11
CA LYS A 80 -20.42 -14.01 1.88
C LYS A 80 -19.82 -13.37 3.14
N LYS A 81 -18.64 -13.81 3.53
CA LYS A 81 -17.88 -13.18 4.60
C LYS A 81 -17.07 -12.01 4.01
N MET A 82 -17.02 -10.91 4.73
CA MET A 82 -16.20 -9.75 4.39
C MET A 82 -14.73 -9.96 4.75
N THR A 83 -14.51 -10.64 5.86
CA THR A 83 -13.19 -10.86 6.45
C THR A 83 -12.83 -12.33 6.45
N TYR A 84 -11.56 -12.58 6.20
CA TYR A 84 -10.95 -13.89 6.39
C TYR A 84 -9.99 -13.77 7.58
N THR A 85 -10.08 -14.68 8.52
CA THR A 85 -9.11 -14.77 9.62
C THR A 85 -8.02 -15.75 9.21
N THR A 86 -6.77 -15.37 9.32
CA THR A 86 -5.64 -16.25 9.07
C THR A 86 -4.81 -16.45 10.33
N ASP A 87 -4.15 -17.59 10.40
CA ASP A 87 -3.08 -17.82 11.35
C ASP A 87 -1.77 -17.19 10.81
N TYR A 88 -0.75 -17.11 11.65
CA TYR A 88 0.58 -16.67 11.21
C TYR A 88 1.16 -17.63 10.19
N PHE A 89 2.03 -17.10 9.32
CA PHE A 89 2.82 -17.92 8.44
C PHE A 89 3.75 -18.87 9.23
N ASP A 90 4.25 -19.89 8.56
CA ASP A 90 5.13 -20.90 9.18
C ASP A 90 6.37 -20.23 9.80
N PRO A 91 6.56 -20.34 11.15
CA PRO A 91 7.71 -19.75 11.81
C PRO A 91 9.06 -20.31 11.34
N ASN A 92 9.09 -21.44 10.66
CA ASN A 92 10.32 -21.97 10.05
C ASN A 92 10.87 -21.05 8.95
N LEU A 93 10.05 -20.19 8.36
CA LEU A 93 10.51 -19.19 7.38
C LEU A 93 11.49 -18.16 8.00
N TRP A 94 11.51 -18.00 9.31
CA TRP A 94 12.50 -17.18 9.99
C TRP A 94 13.90 -17.80 10.07
N ASN A 95 14.05 -19.09 9.80
CA ASN A 95 15.34 -19.75 9.86
C ASN A 95 16.26 -19.29 8.73
N ASP A 96 17.57 -19.44 8.95
CA ASP A 96 18.57 -19.15 7.94
C ASP A 96 18.35 -20.05 6.71
N CYS A 97 18.38 -19.45 5.53
CA CYS A 97 18.28 -20.13 4.25
C CYS A 97 19.68 -20.31 3.63
N GLU A 98 19.91 -21.39 2.89
CA GLU A 98 21.19 -21.55 2.15
C GLU A 98 21.28 -20.58 0.97
N GLU A 99 20.14 -20.30 0.33
CA GLU A 99 19.98 -19.35 -0.78
C GLU A 99 19.64 -17.96 -0.23
N GLN A 100 20.65 -17.23 0.26
CA GLN A 100 20.46 -15.92 0.87
C GLN A 100 20.59 -14.81 -0.15
N GLY A 101 19.64 -13.87 -0.14
CA GLY A 101 19.76 -12.58 -0.81
C GLY A 101 20.76 -11.65 -0.15
N THR A 102 20.93 -10.48 -0.71
CA THR A 102 21.81 -9.43 -0.18
C THR A 102 21.03 -8.17 0.10
N ILE A 103 21.44 -7.41 1.11
CA ILE A 103 20.88 -6.10 1.42
C ILE A 103 21.95 -5.06 1.11
N GLU A 104 21.61 -4.09 0.29
CA GLU A 104 22.46 -2.96 -0.06
C GLU A 104 21.80 -1.67 0.46
N THR A 105 22.60 -0.70 0.92
CA THR A 105 22.13 0.66 1.20
C THR A 105 22.34 1.50 -0.05
N LEU A 106 21.27 2.08 -0.58
CA LEU A 106 21.31 2.98 -1.73
C LEU A 106 21.05 4.42 -1.29
N GLU A 107 22.00 5.31 -1.57
CA GLU A 107 21.85 6.74 -1.38
C GLU A 107 21.12 7.36 -2.56
N TYR A 108 20.22 8.30 -2.30
CA TYR A 108 19.53 9.11 -3.30
C TYR A 108 19.29 10.52 -2.78
N THR A 109 18.91 11.42 -3.67
CA THR A 109 18.60 12.81 -3.33
C THR A 109 17.14 13.09 -3.64
N THR A 110 16.46 13.71 -2.71
CA THR A 110 15.07 14.19 -2.89
C THR A 110 14.95 15.67 -2.55
N LYS A 111 13.85 16.28 -2.97
CA LYS A 111 13.48 17.64 -2.57
C LYS A 111 12.27 17.60 -1.67
N ASP A 112 12.32 18.43 -0.63
CA ASP A 112 11.11 18.66 0.17
C ASP A 112 10.11 19.57 -0.57
N MET A 113 8.98 19.84 0.09
CA MET A 113 7.91 20.70 -0.45
C MET A 113 8.36 22.19 -0.60
N HIS A 114 9.47 22.59 0.02
CA HIS A 114 10.05 23.92 -0.12
C HIS A 114 11.12 23.99 -1.22
N GLY A 115 11.53 22.85 -1.75
CA GLY A 115 12.55 22.71 -2.80
C GLY A 115 13.96 22.53 -2.25
N ASP A 116 14.12 22.36 -0.94
CA ASP A 116 15.40 22.08 -0.30
C ASP A 116 15.81 20.63 -0.57
N LEU A 117 17.11 20.43 -0.81
CA LEU A 117 17.69 19.12 -1.14
C LEU A 117 18.04 18.36 0.13
N HIS A 118 17.61 17.10 0.16
CA HIS A 118 17.94 16.13 1.20
C HIS A 118 18.61 14.91 0.59
N VAL A 119 19.69 14.47 1.22
CA VAL A 119 20.33 13.18 0.90
C VAL A 119 19.72 12.14 1.84
N LYS A 120 19.14 11.10 1.25
CA LYS A 120 18.45 10.02 1.96
C LYS A 120 19.03 8.68 1.56
N HIS A 121 18.68 7.67 2.34
CA HIS A 121 19.07 6.29 2.10
C HIS A 121 17.81 5.40 2.06
N MET A 122 17.92 4.29 1.35
CA MET A 122 16.98 3.18 1.40
C MET A 122 17.74 1.88 1.45
N GLU A 123 17.19 0.88 2.13
CA GLU A 123 17.71 -0.47 2.04
C GLU A 123 17.03 -1.21 0.88
N VAL A 124 17.84 -1.96 0.13
CA VAL A 124 17.42 -2.72 -1.03
C VAL A 124 17.80 -4.17 -0.84
N TYR A 125 16.82 -5.04 -0.73
CA TYR A 125 17.02 -6.49 -0.76
C TYR A 125 17.05 -6.96 -2.22
N LEU A 126 18.12 -7.66 -2.56
CA LEU A 126 18.29 -8.35 -3.85
C LEU A 126 18.17 -9.86 -3.61
N PRO A 127 17.30 -10.57 -4.34
CA PRO A 127 17.09 -12.01 -4.13
C PRO A 127 18.37 -12.80 -4.46
N TYR A 128 18.49 -13.98 -3.87
CA TYR A 128 19.60 -14.90 -4.16
C TYR A 128 19.76 -15.10 -5.67
N GLY A 129 21.01 -15.05 -6.13
CA GLY A 129 21.33 -15.18 -7.55
C GLY A 129 20.89 -13.99 -8.41
N TYR A 130 20.65 -12.81 -7.81
CA TYR A 130 20.35 -11.59 -8.57
C TYR A 130 21.33 -11.43 -9.75
N SER A 131 20.79 -11.10 -10.90
CA SER A 131 21.55 -10.89 -12.15
C SER A 131 21.01 -9.70 -12.91
N SER A 132 21.91 -8.85 -13.40
CA SER A 132 21.54 -7.74 -14.30
C SER A 132 20.99 -8.20 -15.67
N GLN A 133 20.97 -9.50 -15.94
CA GLN A 133 20.43 -10.10 -17.15
C GLN A 133 18.99 -10.60 -16.99
N THR A 134 18.45 -10.53 -15.76
CA THR A 134 17.09 -10.96 -15.41
C THR A 134 16.32 -9.74 -14.93
N GLN A 135 15.08 -9.59 -15.37
CA GLN A 135 14.20 -8.51 -14.89
C GLN A 135 13.45 -8.97 -13.64
N TYR A 136 13.29 -8.05 -12.68
CA TYR A 136 12.66 -8.32 -11.40
C TYR A 136 11.50 -7.38 -11.14
N ASN A 137 10.48 -7.89 -10.47
CA ASN A 137 9.46 -7.05 -9.84
C ASN A 137 10.08 -6.23 -8.69
N VAL A 138 9.45 -5.12 -8.36
CA VAL A 138 9.86 -4.26 -7.24
C VAL A 138 8.71 -4.11 -6.27
N LEU A 139 8.95 -4.36 -5.00
CA LEU A 139 8.03 -4.10 -3.90
C LEU A 139 8.63 -3.05 -2.96
N VAL A 140 7.95 -1.92 -2.82
CA VAL A 140 8.29 -0.90 -1.82
C VAL A 140 7.59 -1.23 -0.51
N LEU A 141 8.36 -1.32 0.59
CA LEU A 141 7.85 -1.55 1.94
C LEU A 141 8.02 -0.29 2.79
N MET A 142 6.92 0.39 3.08
CA MET A 142 6.91 1.59 3.90
C MET A 142 6.59 1.26 5.36
N HIS A 143 7.47 1.70 6.27
CA HIS A 143 7.34 1.49 7.70
C HIS A 143 6.25 2.38 8.34
N GLY A 144 5.86 2.04 9.57
CA GLY A 144 4.98 2.84 10.42
C GLY A 144 5.74 3.92 11.21
N THR A 145 5.00 4.65 12.05
CA THR A 145 5.56 5.71 12.92
C THR A 145 6.75 5.19 13.75
N GLY A 146 7.84 5.97 13.76
CA GLY A 146 9.06 5.66 14.51
C GLY A 146 9.99 4.63 13.86
N GLY A 147 9.62 4.10 12.68
CA GLY A 147 10.51 3.29 11.85
C GLY A 147 11.56 4.13 11.13
N ASP A 148 12.33 3.49 10.28
CA ASP A 148 13.35 4.06 9.40
C ASP A 148 13.56 3.11 8.20
N GLU A 149 14.48 3.43 7.31
CA GLU A 149 14.84 2.57 6.17
C GLU A 149 15.33 1.17 6.56
N HIS A 150 15.87 1.02 7.78
CA HIS A 150 16.34 -0.28 8.29
C HIS A 150 15.22 -1.14 8.88
N TYR A 151 14.01 -0.57 9.01
CA TYR A 151 12.91 -1.19 9.75
C TYR A 151 12.66 -2.65 9.33
N TRP A 152 12.60 -2.93 8.05
CA TRP A 152 12.24 -4.26 7.55
C TRP A 152 13.40 -5.26 7.60
N PHE A 153 14.65 -4.82 7.54
CA PHE A 153 15.81 -5.70 7.41
C PHE A 153 16.72 -5.76 8.66
N LYS A 154 16.44 -4.94 9.68
CA LYS A 154 17.12 -5.07 10.97
C LYS A 154 16.72 -6.35 11.69
N GLU A 155 17.61 -6.85 12.56
CA GLU A 155 17.27 -7.95 13.44
C GLU A 155 16.17 -7.57 14.41
N ARG A 156 15.18 -8.43 14.51
CA ARG A 156 14.01 -8.25 15.37
C ARG A 156 13.72 -9.53 16.14
N GLY A 157 13.29 -9.40 17.39
CA GLY A 157 12.77 -10.49 18.19
C GLY A 157 11.36 -10.18 18.64
N TYR A 158 10.43 -11.08 18.38
CA TYR A 158 9.03 -10.96 18.76
C TYR A 158 8.59 -12.06 19.72
N VAL A 159 7.58 -11.74 20.52
CA VAL A 159 6.83 -12.75 21.27
C VAL A 159 5.66 -13.19 20.38
N TYR A 160 5.80 -14.33 19.74
CA TYR A 160 4.71 -14.95 18.99
C TYR A 160 3.84 -15.84 19.89
N PRO A 161 2.61 -16.19 19.49
CA PRO A 161 1.77 -17.12 20.25
C PRO A 161 2.41 -18.49 20.53
N TRP A 162 3.38 -18.88 19.73
CA TRP A 162 4.14 -20.13 19.87
C TRP A 162 5.48 -19.98 20.64
N GLY A 163 5.77 -18.79 21.17
CA GLY A 163 6.98 -18.49 21.95
C GLY A 163 7.79 -17.33 21.36
N ASP A 164 8.88 -16.96 22.03
CA ASP A 164 9.77 -15.91 21.58
C ASP A 164 10.46 -16.33 20.28
N SER A 165 10.42 -15.45 19.27
CA SER A 165 11.25 -15.60 18.09
C SER A 165 12.71 -15.25 18.42
N PRO A 166 13.69 -16.01 17.98
CA PRO A 166 15.07 -15.56 18.02
C PRO A 166 15.20 -14.26 17.20
N TRP A 167 16.15 -13.42 17.57
CA TRP A 167 16.49 -12.23 16.79
C TRP A 167 16.89 -12.65 15.39
N LYS A 168 16.05 -12.30 14.41
CA LYS A 168 16.19 -12.67 13.01
C LYS A 168 15.80 -11.50 12.12
N LYS A 169 16.29 -11.53 10.89
CA LYS A 169 15.99 -10.55 9.86
C LYS A 169 14.82 -11.02 9.01
N PHE A 170 13.95 -10.11 8.61
CA PHE A 170 12.85 -10.44 7.71
C PHE A 170 13.34 -10.90 6.32
N SER A 171 14.56 -10.55 5.94
CA SER A 171 15.20 -11.11 4.73
C SER A 171 15.24 -12.65 4.73
N ASN A 172 15.37 -13.30 5.90
CA ASN A 172 15.30 -14.77 5.97
C ASN A 172 13.91 -15.29 5.52
N VAL A 173 12.83 -14.56 5.85
CA VAL A 173 11.49 -14.94 5.39
C VAL A 173 11.42 -14.82 3.87
N LEU A 174 11.92 -13.73 3.28
CA LEU A 174 11.97 -13.53 1.83
C LEU A 174 12.81 -14.62 1.15
N ASP A 175 14.00 -14.93 1.68
CA ASP A 175 14.88 -15.97 1.16
C ASP A 175 14.18 -17.34 1.12
N ASN A 176 13.54 -17.71 2.23
CA ASN A 176 12.80 -18.97 2.32
C ASN A 176 11.57 -19.00 1.42
N MET A 177 10.83 -17.90 1.29
CA MET A 177 9.68 -17.81 0.38
C MET A 177 10.11 -18.01 -1.08
N ILE A 178 11.21 -17.38 -1.49
CA ILE A 178 11.74 -17.48 -2.85
C ILE A 178 12.28 -18.89 -3.12
N SER A 179 13.10 -19.43 -2.21
CA SER A 179 13.67 -20.77 -2.31
C SER A 179 12.59 -21.87 -2.37
N GLN A 180 11.52 -21.71 -1.60
CA GLN A 180 10.36 -22.62 -1.59
C GLN A 180 9.37 -22.33 -2.73
N LYS A 181 9.61 -21.33 -3.57
CA LYS A 181 8.74 -20.92 -4.69
C LYS A 181 7.34 -20.47 -4.26
N ILE A 182 7.23 -19.92 -3.06
CA ILE A 182 6.00 -19.29 -2.56
C ILE A 182 5.77 -17.96 -3.30
N CYS A 183 6.86 -17.26 -3.64
CA CYS A 183 6.80 -16.02 -4.42
C CYS A 183 7.91 -15.99 -5.48
N PRO A 184 7.77 -15.17 -6.53
CA PRO A 184 8.84 -14.94 -7.50
C PRO A 184 10.00 -14.14 -6.86
N PRO A 185 11.24 -14.30 -7.35
CA PRO A 185 12.34 -13.42 -6.98
C PRO A 185 11.98 -11.97 -7.24
N THR A 186 12.03 -11.13 -6.20
CA THR A 186 11.56 -9.74 -6.21
C THR A 186 12.58 -8.85 -5.52
N ILE A 187 12.85 -7.67 -6.07
CA ILE A 187 13.61 -6.61 -5.41
C ILE A 187 12.69 -5.97 -4.38
N VAL A 188 13.14 -5.90 -3.13
CA VAL A 188 12.34 -5.27 -2.06
C VAL A 188 13.07 -4.03 -1.55
N VAL A 189 12.37 -2.90 -1.54
CA VAL A 189 12.92 -1.58 -1.23
C VAL A 189 12.29 -1.07 0.05
N SER A 190 13.11 -0.73 1.03
CA SER A 190 12.69 -0.15 2.31
C SER A 190 13.20 1.29 2.41
N PRO A 191 12.42 2.28 1.98
CA PRO A 191 12.73 3.69 2.21
C PRO A 191 12.19 4.17 3.56
N THR A 192 12.47 5.43 3.92
CA THR A 192 11.79 6.14 4.99
C THR A 192 11.03 7.34 4.45
N TYR A 193 9.87 7.67 5.02
CA TYR A 193 9.14 8.90 4.68
C TYR A 193 9.66 10.12 5.43
N TYR A 194 10.47 9.95 6.47
CA TYR A 194 11.13 11.07 7.15
C TYR A 194 12.22 11.67 6.26
N LEU A 195 12.26 12.99 6.17
CA LEU A 195 13.28 13.70 5.40
C LEU A 195 14.67 13.64 6.06
N ASN A 196 14.72 13.58 7.39
CA ASN A 196 15.93 13.50 8.21
C ASN A 196 15.56 13.06 9.63
N ASP A 197 16.55 12.88 10.51
CA ASP A 197 16.34 12.48 11.90
C ASP A 197 15.56 13.53 12.72
N GLU A 198 15.69 14.81 12.39
CA GLU A 198 14.96 15.90 13.07
C GLU A 198 13.47 15.83 12.71
N ALA A 199 13.12 15.57 11.45
CA ALA A 199 11.74 15.37 10.99
C ALA A 199 11.08 14.14 11.63
N ARG A 200 11.86 13.17 12.10
CA ARG A 200 11.36 12.02 12.85
C ARG A 200 10.85 12.38 14.24
N GLU A 201 11.38 13.44 14.84
CA GLU A 201 10.95 13.95 16.14
C GLU A 201 9.87 15.03 16.03
N GLU A 202 9.85 15.77 14.93
CA GLU A 202 8.88 16.82 14.61
C GLU A 202 7.91 16.26 13.55
N SER A 203 6.64 16.03 13.93
CA SER A 203 5.64 15.58 12.98
C SER A 203 5.29 16.69 11.98
N ASN A 204 5.53 16.47 10.69
CA ASN A 204 4.88 17.22 9.62
C ASN A 204 3.37 17.02 9.66
N SER A 205 2.61 17.83 8.92
CA SER A 205 1.20 17.51 8.73
C SER A 205 1.07 16.21 7.90
N PHE A 206 -0.02 15.48 8.11
CA PHE A 206 -0.27 14.27 7.33
C PHE A 206 -0.35 14.58 5.83
N GLU A 207 -0.95 15.71 5.48
CA GLU A 207 -1.07 16.19 4.11
C GLU A 207 0.30 16.45 3.47
N ASP A 208 1.24 17.03 4.22
CA ASP A 208 2.60 17.26 3.73
C ASP A 208 3.33 15.94 3.50
N ASP A 209 3.21 14.98 4.42
CA ASP A 209 3.80 13.66 4.27
C ASP A 209 3.21 12.90 3.07
N VAL A 210 1.89 12.99 2.84
CA VAL A 210 1.24 12.41 1.65
C VAL A 210 1.80 13.02 0.36
N GLN A 211 1.94 14.34 0.29
CA GLN A 211 2.51 14.98 -0.90
C GLN A 211 3.99 14.66 -1.06
N GLN A 212 4.76 14.68 0.01
CA GLN A 212 6.19 14.38 -0.02
C GLN A 212 6.44 12.95 -0.52
N ILE A 213 5.81 11.94 0.08
CA ILE A 213 6.08 10.54 -0.28
C ILE A 213 5.62 10.22 -1.71
N ARG A 214 4.51 10.81 -2.15
CA ARG A 214 4.00 10.67 -3.49
C ARG A 214 5.03 11.14 -4.54
N PHE A 215 5.60 12.34 -4.33
CA PHE A 215 6.61 12.86 -5.25
C PHE A 215 7.93 12.09 -5.15
N GLU A 216 8.36 11.79 -3.94
CA GLU A 216 9.63 11.11 -3.68
C GLU A 216 9.66 9.70 -4.27
N VAL A 217 8.59 8.94 -4.10
CA VAL A 217 8.50 7.58 -4.66
C VAL A 217 8.61 7.58 -6.18
N ILE A 218 7.90 8.49 -6.83
CA ILE A 218 7.81 8.53 -8.30
C ILE A 218 9.02 9.21 -8.94
N LYS A 219 9.59 10.24 -8.30
CA LYS A 219 10.64 11.06 -8.93
C LYS A 219 12.05 10.69 -8.50
N ASP A 220 12.19 10.04 -7.35
CA ASP A 220 13.51 9.83 -6.76
C ASP A 220 13.74 8.34 -6.44
N ILE A 221 12.86 7.66 -5.70
CA ILE A 221 13.05 6.27 -5.26
C ILE A 221 12.99 5.29 -6.44
N LEU A 222 11.87 5.24 -7.18
CA LEU A 222 11.75 4.31 -8.32
C LEU A 222 12.76 4.60 -9.42
N PRO A 223 13.03 5.87 -9.81
CA PRO A 223 14.13 6.19 -10.73
C PRO A 223 15.48 5.65 -10.25
N ALA A 224 15.88 5.89 -9.00
CA ALA A 224 17.14 5.39 -8.46
C ALA A 224 17.23 3.84 -8.49
N ILE A 225 16.13 3.16 -8.21
CA ILE A 225 16.05 1.69 -8.27
C ILE A 225 16.17 1.20 -9.73
N THR A 226 15.43 1.79 -10.66
CA THR A 226 15.43 1.36 -12.06
C THR A 226 16.72 1.70 -12.80
N GLU A 227 17.44 2.72 -12.37
CA GLU A 227 18.78 3.04 -12.89
C GLU A 227 19.85 2.10 -12.36
N ARG A 228 19.71 1.65 -11.11
CA ARG A 228 20.73 0.84 -10.44
C ARG A 228 20.55 -0.66 -10.66
N TYR A 229 19.30 -1.14 -10.74
CA TYR A 229 18.97 -2.56 -10.77
C TYR A 229 18.16 -2.93 -12.01
N SER A 230 18.22 -4.22 -12.37
CA SER A 230 17.46 -4.75 -13.51
C SER A 230 16.01 -4.99 -13.11
N THR A 231 15.12 -4.10 -13.51
CA THR A 231 13.68 -4.19 -13.31
C THR A 231 12.96 -4.39 -14.64
N TYR A 232 11.65 -4.54 -14.62
CA TYR A 232 10.85 -4.57 -15.85
C TYR A 232 10.73 -3.20 -16.52
N ALA A 233 11.06 -2.11 -15.82
CA ALA A 233 11.06 -0.77 -16.41
C ALA A 233 12.18 -0.63 -17.45
N SER A 234 11.84 -0.08 -18.60
CA SER A 234 12.80 0.16 -19.69
C SER A 234 13.67 1.41 -19.47
N GLY A 235 13.34 2.22 -18.49
CA GLY A 235 14.02 3.44 -18.09
C GLY A 235 13.50 3.97 -16.77
N SER A 236 14.08 5.08 -16.31
CA SER A 236 13.72 5.73 -15.03
C SER A 236 12.73 6.89 -15.19
N ASP A 237 12.34 7.23 -16.41
CA ASP A 237 11.36 8.26 -16.68
C ASP A 237 9.93 7.79 -16.35
N TYR A 238 9.04 8.76 -16.06
CA TYR A 238 7.68 8.48 -15.65
C TYR A 238 6.91 7.58 -16.62
N SER A 239 7.09 7.74 -17.92
CA SER A 239 6.38 6.92 -18.91
C SER A 239 6.86 5.47 -18.90
N SER A 240 8.13 5.23 -18.65
CA SER A 240 8.71 3.90 -18.47
C SER A 240 8.21 3.22 -17.18
N LEU A 241 8.06 4.00 -16.09
CA LEU A 241 7.46 3.50 -14.84
C LEU A 241 6.00 3.11 -15.05
N CYS A 242 5.18 3.98 -15.65
CA CYS A 242 3.77 3.67 -15.96
C CYS A 242 3.63 2.45 -16.88
N ALA A 243 4.49 2.29 -17.88
CA ALA A 243 4.47 1.14 -18.78
C ALA A 243 4.79 -0.18 -18.06
N SER A 244 5.43 -0.11 -16.90
CA SER A 244 5.86 -1.26 -16.09
C SER A 244 5.07 -1.42 -14.79
N ARG A 245 3.91 -0.75 -14.67
CA ARG A 245 3.08 -0.71 -13.45
C ARG A 245 2.69 -2.10 -12.91
N ASP A 246 2.60 -3.08 -13.80
CA ASP A 246 2.24 -4.47 -13.44
C ASP A 246 3.38 -5.20 -12.70
N HIS A 247 4.54 -4.56 -12.60
CA HIS A 247 5.74 -5.06 -11.94
C HIS A 247 6.16 -4.23 -10.73
N PHE A 248 5.34 -3.23 -10.35
CA PHE A 248 5.57 -2.40 -9.17
C PHE A 248 4.48 -2.62 -8.13
N GLY A 249 4.90 -2.90 -6.90
CA GLY A 249 4.02 -3.04 -5.74
C GLY A 249 4.43 -2.09 -4.62
N PHE A 250 3.46 -1.70 -3.80
CA PHE A 250 3.67 -0.88 -2.62
C PHE A 250 2.89 -1.46 -1.43
N LEU A 251 3.58 -1.68 -0.33
CA LEU A 251 2.98 -2.06 0.95
C LEU A 251 3.39 -1.03 2.01
N GLY A 252 2.41 -0.50 2.73
CA GLY A 252 2.62 0.33 3.89
C GLY A 252 1.98 -0.25 5.14
N ALA A 253 2.66 -0.12 6.28
CA ALA A 253 2.17 -0.57 7.58
C ALA A 253 1.91 0.60 8.52
N SER A 254 0.79 0.57 9.27
CA SER A 254 0.42 1.64 10.21
C SER A 254 0.37 3.01 9.52
N TYR A 255 1.13 3.99 9.96
CA TYR A 255 1.22 5.29 9.28
C TYR A 255 1.65 5.14 7.81
N GLY A 256 2.59 4.23 7.49
CA GLY A 256 2.92 3.88 6.12
C GLY A 256 1.73 3.30 5.34
N GLY A 257 0.78 2.62 6.01
CA GLY A 257 -0.49 2.16 5.44
C GLY A 257 -1.42 3.33 5.11
N MET A 258 -1.46 4.35 5.96
CA MET A 258 -2.19 5.59 5.68
C MET A 258 -1.58 6.33 4.48
N LEU A 259 -0.24 6.42 4.40
CA LEU A 259 0.46 7.00 3.25
C LEU A 259 0.21 6.18 1.98
N CYS A 260 0.24 4.85 2.07
CA CYS A 260 -0.10 3.95 0.96
C CYS A 260 -1.51 4.23 0.41
N CYS A 261 -2.50 4.38 1.28
CA CYS A 261 -3.87 4.67 0.88
C CYS A 261 -4.00 6.08 0.25
N ASN A 262 -3.47 7.11 0.93
CA ASN A 262 -3.74 8.49 0.58
C ASN A 262 -2.76 9.09 -0.44
N ALA A 263 -1.58 8.51 -0.62
CA ALA A 263 -0.65 8.86 -1.69
C ALA A 263 -0.79 7.88 -2.86
N ILE A 264 -0.41 6.62 -2.66
CA ILE A 264 -0.22 5.66 -3.73
C ILE A 264 -1.55 5.19 -4.35
N LEU A 265 -2.48 4.66 -3.53
CA LEU A 265 -3.77 4.19 -4.03
C LEU A 265 -4.61 5.34 -4.61
N THR A 266 -4.49 6.54 -4.05
CA THR A 266 -5.27 7.69 -4.50
C THR A 266 -4.72 8.32 -5.78
N TYR A 267 -3.40 8.45 -5.91
CA TYR A 267 -2.81 9.27 -6.98
C TYR A 267 -1.92 8.53 -7.96
N ASP A 268 -1.35 7.37 -7.60
CA ASP A 268 -0.24 6.76 -8.35
C ASP A 268 -0.57 5.33 -8.84
N ILE A 269 -1.87 5.03 -9.06
CA ILE A 269 -2.32 3.74 -9.60
C ILE A 269 -1.92 3.53 -11.07
N ASP A 270 -1.41 4.55 -11.73
CA ASP A 270 -0.81 4.46 -13.06
C ASP A 270 0.66 3.98 -13.01
N VAL A 271 1.27 3.98 -11.83
CA VAL A 271 2.61 3.40 -11.58
C VAL A 271 2.53 2.12 -10.76
N PHE A 272 1.55 2.00 -9.88
CA PHE A 272 1.39 0.82 -9.03
C PHE A 272 0.09 0.09 -9.31
N SER A 273 0.15 -1.23 -9.54
CA SER A 273 -1.05 -2.07 -9.67
C SER A 273 -1.24 -3.06 -8.52
N TRP A 274 -0.23 -3.24 -7.67
CA TRP A 274 -0.22 -4.11 -6.51
C TRP A 274 -0.05 -3.26 -5.26
N ILE A 275 -1.09 -3.15 -4.44
CA ILE A 275 -1.15 -2.17 -3.36
C ILE A 275 -1.59 -2.88 -2.07
N ALA A 276 -0.89 -2.59 -0.96
CA ALA A 276 -1.26 -3.10 0.35
C ALA A 276 -1.20 -2.00 1.42
N ALA A 277 -2.33 -1.74 2.06
CA ALA A 277 -2.44 -0.83 3.19
C ALA A 277 -2.80 -1.63 4.45
N VAL A 278 -1.84 -1.78 5.37
CA VAL A 278 -1.93 -2.68 6.52
C VAL A 278 -2.06 -1.86 7.81
N SER A 279 -3.06 -2.16 8.62
CA SER A 279 -3.35 -1.44 9.88
C SER A 279 -3.37 0.08 9.70
N GLY A 280 -3.86 0.56 8.56
CA GLY A 280 -3.80 1.97 8.18
C GLY A 280 -4.58 2.30 6.91
N LEU A 281 -5.48 1.44 6.43
CA LEU A 281 -6.38 1.80 5.34
C LEU A 281 -7.39 2.84 5.85
N TYR A 282 -7.28 4.06 5.34
CA TYR A 282 -8.16 5.17 5.69
C TYR A 282 -8.56 5.93 4.42
N ALA A 283 -9.72 5.60 3.84
CA ALA A 283 -10.10 5.99 2.50
C ALA A 283 -11.29 6.96 2.46
N ASP A 284 -11.10 8.12 1.84
CA ASP A 284 -12.20 8.99 1.37
C ASP A 284 -12.60 8.58 -0.06
N VAL A 285 -13.49 7.61 -0.17
CA VAL A 285 -13.87 7.02 -1.46
C VAL A 285 -14.51 8.02 -2.45
N PRO A 286 -15.40 8.94 -2.04
CA PRO A 286 -15.88 10.00 -2.91
C PRO A 286 -14.75 10.85 -3.50
N GLU A 287 -13.80 11.26 -2.66
CA GLU A 287 -12.66 12.07 -3.09
C GLU A 287 -11.72 11.27 -3.99
N MET A 288 -11.42 10.02 -3.66
CA MET A 288 -10.61 9.14 -4.50
C MET A 288 -11.21 8.95 -5.89
N ASN A 289 -12.52 8.69 -5.99
CA ASN A 289 -13.21 8.58 -7.28
C ASN A 289 -13.09 9.88 -8.09
N ARG A 290 -13.27 11.05 -7.45
CA ARG A 290 -13.10 12.35 -8.10
C ARG A 290 -11.68 12.54 -8.63
N ILE A 291 -10.67 12.21 -7.83
CA ILE A 291 -9.26 12.31 -8.21
C ILE A 291 -8.95 11.37 -9.39
N TRP A 292 -9.42 10.13 -9.36
CA TRP A 292 -9.19 9.18 -10.46
C TRP A 292 -9.82 9.64 -11.78
N ASP A 293 -11.00 10.27 -11.71
CA ASP A 293 -11.65 10.85 -12.89
C ASP A 293 -10.84 12.06 -13.41
N GLU A 294 -10.40 12.96 -12.52
CA GLU A 294 -9.59 14.13 -12.90
C GLU A 294 -8.21 13.76 -13.46
N LEU A 295 -7.61 12.69 -12.98
CA LEU A 295 -6.33 12.20 -13.45
C LEU A 295 -6.43 11.36 -14.75
N GLY A 296 -7.64 11.10 -15.24
CA GLY A 296 -7.86 10.30 -16.45
C GLY A 296 -7.58 8.81 -16.26
N PHE A 297 -7.85 8.29 -15.05
CA PHE A 297 -7.61 6.89 -14.72
C PHE A 297 -8.79 5.97 -15.04
N GLU A 298 -9.79 6.40 -15.83
CA GLU A 298 -11.02 5.63 -16.09
C GLU A 298 -10.75 4.22 -16.58
N ASN A 299 -9.72 4.05 -17.40
CA ASN A 299 -9.35 2.76 -18.00
C ASN A 299 -8.33 1.97 -17.17
N LEU A 300 -7.83 2.51 -16.07
CA LEU A 300 -6.91 1.79 -15.20
C LEU A 300 -7.68 0.91 -14.21
N THR A 301 -7.13 -0.27 -13.96
CA THR A 301 -7.57 -1.18 -12.89
C THR A 301 -6.37 -1.52 -12.03
N ILE A 302 -6.54 -1.61 -10.73
CA ILE A 302 -5.51 -2.21 -9.87
C ILE A 302 -5.62 -3.73 -9.96
N HIS A 303 -4.49 -4.44 -9.88
CA HIS A 303 -4.50 -5.89 -9.87
C HIS A 303 -4.93 -6.43 -8.53
N SER A 304 -4.38 -5.88 -7.45
CA SER A 304 -4.77 -6.26 -6.09
C SER A 304 -4.67 -5.09 -5.12
N LEU A 305 -5.71 -4.93 -4.29
CA LEU A 305 -5.63 -4.25 -3.00
C LEU A 305 -5.66 -5.31 -1.90
N TYR A 306 -4.54 -5.48 -1.21
CA TYR A 306 -4.48 -6.25 0.02
C TYR A 306 -4.61 -5.31 1.21
N THR A 307 -5.41 -5.67 2.20
CA THR A 307 -5.42 -4.98 3.48
C THR A 307 -5.55 -5.96 4.62
N ALA A 308 -4.92 -5.66 5.74
CA ALA A 308 -4.98 -6.49 6.93
C ALA A 308 -4.93 -5.63 8.19
N ALA A 309 -5.44 -6.19 9.27
CA ALA A 309 -5.28 -5.68 10.63
C ALA A 309 -5.32 -6.86 11.62
N GLY A 310 -4.80 -6.68 12.82
CA GLY A 310 -5.04 -7.62 13.90
C GLY A 310 -6.52 -7.59 14.32
N ASP A 311 -7.05 -8.70 14.84
CA ASP A 311 -8.42 -8.73 15.35
C ASP A 311 -8.61 -7.89 16.64
N ASN A 312 -7.51 -7.56 17.32
CA ASN A 312 -7.44 -6.65 18.47
C ASN A 312 -6.65 -5.35 18.13
N ASP A 313 -6.47 -5.03 16.86
CA ASP A 313 -5.79 -3.82 16.40
C ASP A 313 -6.68 -2.58 16.60
N MET A 314 -6.09 -1.49 17.09
CA MET A 314 -6.80 -0.23 17.27
C MET A 314 -7.29 0.38 15.94
N MET A 315 -6.62 0.06 14.81
CA MET A 315 -6.99 0.52 13.47
C MET A 315 -7.94 -0.44 12.75
N ARG A 316 -8.38 -1.51 13.42
CA ARG A 316 -9.20 -2.57 12.80
C ARG A 316 -10.53 -2.03 12.24
N GLU A 317 -11.26 -1.26 13.04
CA GLU A 317 -12.58 -0.74 12.65
C GLU A 317 -12.46 0.23 11.49
N ASP A 318 -11.53 1.19 11.56
CA ASP A 318 -11.30 2.15 10.48
C ASP A 318 -10.85 1.46 9.18
N THR A 319 -9.99 0.43 9.28
CA THR A 319 -9.53 -0.39 8.15
C THR A 319 -10.70 -1.16 7.52
N GLU A 320 -11.55 -1.77 8.35
CA GLU A 320 -12.72 -2.54 7.91
C GLU A 320 -13.76 -1.64 7.22
N ASP A 321 -14.09 -0.51 7.81
CA ASP A 321 -15.05 0.46 7.28
C ASP A 321 -14.55 1.05 5.95
N SER A 322 -13.26 1.42 5.88
CA SER A 322 -12.63 1.91 4.65
C SER A 322 -12.62 0.85 3.54
N TYR A 323 -12.30 -0.40 3.88
CA TYR A 323 -12.35 -1.51 2.93
C TYR A 323 -13.78 -1.72 2.40
N ALA A 324 -14.78 -1.74 3.30
CA ALA A 324 -16.19 -1.87 2.92
C ALA A 324 -16.64 -0.73 2.00
N ALA A 325 -16.24 0.51 2.32
CA ALA A 325 -16.55 1.67 1.48
C ALA A 325 -15.88 1.58 0.10
N LEU A 326 -14.60 1.19 0.04
CA LEU A 326 -13.88 0.98 -1.22
C LEU A 326 -14.55 -0.09 -2.09
N VAL A 327 -14.82 -1.26 -1.53
CA VAL A 327 -15.50 -2.34 -2.25
C VAL A 327 -16.91 -1.91 -2.67
N GLY A 328 -17.61 -1.15 -1.82
CA GLY A 328 -18.98 -0.71 -2.08
C GLY A 328 -19.11 0.39 -3.13
N PHE A 329 -18.25 1.39 -3.06
CA PHE A 329 -18.50 2.66 -3.75
C PHE A 329 -17.37 3.14 -4.67
N SER A 330 -16.16 2.53 -4.62
CA SER A 330 -15.07 2.96 -5.50
C SER A 330 -15.25 2.43 -6.92
N THR A 331 -14.61 3.10 -7.88
CA THR A 331 -14.59 2.68 -9.29
C THR A 331 -13.43 1.75 -9.64
N LYS A 332 -12.49 1.50 -8.71
CA LYS A 332 -11.25 0.74 -8.93
C LYS A 332 -11.09 -0.50 -8.07
N VAL A 333 -11.68 -0.50 -6.88
CA VAL A 333 -11.59 -1.60 -5.91
C VAL A 333 -12.87 -2.43 -5.95
N PHE A 334 -12.73 -3.73 -6.14
CA PHE A 334 -13.81 -4.70 -6.23
C PHE A 334 -13.45 -5.94 -5.41
N GLU A 335 -14.42 -6.74 -5.02
CA GLU A 335 -14.16 -7.99 -4.30
C GLU A 335 -13.25 -8.97 -5.06
N ARG A 336 -13.23 -8.90 -6.39
CA ARG A 336 -12.37 -9.77 -7.20
C ARG A 336 -10.90 -9.34 -7.23
N ASN A 337 -10.61 -8.07 -6.95
CA ASN A 337 -9.25 -7.52 -6.94
C ASN A 337 -8.86 -6.95 -5.57
N SER A 338 -9.52 -7.38 -4.52
CA SER A 338 -9.19 -6.93 -3.17
C SER A 338 -9.49 -7.99 -2.13
N VAL A 339 -8.78 -7.93 -1.02
CA VAL A 339 -8.97 -8.80 0.13
C VAL A 339 -8.71 -8.04 1.43
N TYR A 340 -9.53 -8.31 2.45
CA TYR A 340 -9.29 -7.89 3.81
C TYR A 340 -9.07 -9.11 4.71
N ILE A 341 -7.96 -9.13 5.40
CA ILE A 341 -7.53 -10.21 6.28
C ILE A 341 -7.47 -9.73 7.72
N GLN A 342 -8.03 -10.49 8.65
CA GLN A 342 -7.80 -10.29 10.08
C GLN A 342 -6.78 -11.31 10.58
N ILE A 343 -5.73 -10.83 11.23
CA ILE A 343 -4.72 -11.68 11.87
C ILE A 343 -5.21 -12.00 13.30
N LYS A 344 -5.37 -13.26 13.56
CA LYS A 344 -5.92 -13.77 14.83
C LYS A 344 -5.02 -13.48 16.01
N ASP A 345 -5.64 -13.10 17.15
CA ASP A 345 -4.98 -12.81 18.41
C ASP A 345 -3.86 -11.76 18.32
N ALA A 346 -3.96 -10.85 17.34
CA ALA A 346 -2.97 -9.81 17.05
C ALA A 346 -3.50 -8.41 17.39
N GLN A 347 -2.58 -7.54 17.81
CA GLN A 347 -2.81 -6.13 18.07
C GLN A 347 -2.20 -5.29 16.94
N HIS A 348 -1.99 -3.99 17.19
CA HIS A 348 -1.26 -3.09 16.31
C HIS A 348 0.24 -3.33 16.46
N GLU A 349 0.78 -4.28 15.73
CA GLU A 349 2.13 -4.81 15.96
C GLU A 349 2.77 -5.43 14.72
N GLU A 350 4.09 -5.55 14.76
CA GLU A 350 4.93 -5.99 13.66
C GLU A 350 4.55 -7.36 13.09
N ARG A 351 4.07 -8.28 13.93
CA ARG A 351 3.67 -9.60 13.42
C ARG A 351 2.47 -9.54 12.47
N VAL A 352 1.60 -8.53 12.58
CA VAL A 352 0.55 -8.26 11.58
C VAL A 352 1.18 -7.83 10.27
N TRP A 353 2.18 -6.96 10.34
CA TRP A 353 2.83 -6.40 9.16
C TRP A 353 3.72 -7.43 8.46
N ASP A 354 4.48 -8.23 9.22
CA ASP A 354 5.28 -9.33 8.67
C ASP A 354 4.39 -10.37 7.97
N ASN A 355 3.26 -10.74 8.60
CA ASN A 355 2.31 -11.66 7.99
C ASN A 355 1.67 -11.06 6.73
N ALA A 356 1.38 -9.77 6.75
CA ALA A 356 0.85 -9.09 5.58
C ALA A 356 1.83 -9.08 4.40
N VAL A 357 3.13 -8.90 4.64
CA VAL A 357 4.13 -9.03 3.57
C VAL A 357 4.17 -10.44 3.02
N TYR A 358 4.16 -11.46 3.89
CA TYR A 358 4.08 -12.86 3.47
C TYR A 358 2.84 -13.15 2.63
N ASP A 359 1.68 -12.70 3.09
CA ASP A 359 0.42 -12.90 2.37
C ASP A 359 0.38 -12.15 1.04
N CYS A 360 0.87 -10.89 1.00
CA CYS A 360 0.89 -10.08 -0.22
C CYS A 360 1.61 -10.76 -1.37
N PHE A 361 2.71 -11.44 -1.12
CA PHE A 361 3.44 -12.17 -2.15
C PHE A 361 2.64 -13.33 -2.76
N GLN A 362 1.60 -13.81 -2.09
CA GLN A 362 0.68 -14.82 -2.66
C GLN A 362 -0.36 -14.20 -3.59
N TYR A 363 -0.57 -12.89 -3.50
CA TYR A 363 -1.52 -12.13 -4.32
C TYR A 363 -0.83 -11.26 -5.37
N PHE A 364 0.43 -10.88 -5.14
CA PHE A 364 1.17 -9.94 -5.97
C PHE A 364 1.99 -10.68 -7.04
N PHE A 365 2.19 -10.00 -8.16
CA PHE A 365 3.07 -10.43 -9.25
C PHE A 365 2.75 -11.80 -9.87
N GLY A 366 1.47 -12.19 -9.83
CA GLY A 366 1.05 -13.49 -10.36
C GLY A 366 1.46 -14.65 -9.45
N GLY A 367 1.37 -14.44 -8.14
CA GLY A 367 1.60 -15.45 -7.11
C GLY A 367 0.94 -16.79 -7.48
N VAL A 368 1.55 -17.89 -7.06
CA VAL A 368 1.32 -19.28 -7.49
C VAL A 368 -0.10 -19.74 -7.21
#